data_524c5f98e29b38985a15a54054ef60ec
#
_entry.id   524c5f98e29b38985a15a54054ef60ec
#
_cell.length_a   1.000
_cell.length_b   1.000
_cell.length_c   1.000
_cell.angle_alpha   90.00
_cell.angle_beta   90.00
_cell.angle_gamma   90.00
#
_symmetry.space_group_name_H-M   'P 1'
#
loop_
_entity.id
_entity.type
_entity.pdbx_description
1 polymer ?
#
loop_
_entity_poly.entity_id
_entity_poly.type
_entity_poly.pdbx_seq_one_letter_code
_entity_poly.pdbx_strand_id
1 'polypeptide(L)'
;YWYVDGERQGLQKGGLEFTDPDTGCRYWLDPDDSGARAENRKVQLDEDRLCYFDENGCMAFGECLEHGGWYYYDEKTGAQCRGPVVLPDGRQVFYSLTNGKMLYGKQTICGTSFAFNTVNGSRSSGPDGLFWLEWGGKRYWFESWKRQGYNPYDSSYRGKEIYDPASDAWYWLDNIQNGAMAASKDVYQESDGGKWVRYDENGHMVKGWDVNENGTYYFDQITGAMAKGALLLDDVQYGFDPIMGTMLD
;
A
#
# COMPACT_ATOMS: atom_id res chain seq x y z
N TYR A 1 12.63 -30.56 -6.71
CA TYR A 1 13.79 -30.19 -5.89
C TYR A 1 14.85 -29.52 -6.76
N TRP A 2 15.56 -28.57 -6.21
CA TRP A 2 16.67 -27.87 -6.85
C TRP A 2 18.00 -28.22 -6.17
N TYR A 3 19.03 -28.45 -6.96
CA TYR A 3 20.38 -28.78 -6.45
C TYR A 3 21.41 -27.82 -7.05
N VAL A 4 22.34 -27.36 -6.25
CA VAL A 4 23.52 -26.60 -6.66
C VAL A 4 24.75 -27.33 -6.12
N ASP A 5 25.70 -27.68 -6.99
CA ASP A 5 26.92 -28.44 -6.65
C ASP A 5 26.64 -29.74 -5.86
N GLY A 6 25.50 -30.39 -6.14
CA GLY A 6 25.06 -31.61 -5.46
C GLY A 6 24.33 -31.37 -4.13
N GLU A 7 24.24 -30.13 -3.66
CA GLU A 7 23.54 -29.78 -2.44
C GLU A 7 22.09 -29.35 -2.74
N ARG A 8 21.15 -29.91 -1.98
CA ARG A 8 19.73 -29.58 -2.08
C ARG A 8 19.46 -28.18 -1.50
N GLN A 9 18.76 -27.38 -2.30
CA GLN A 9 18.41 -25.99 -1.95
C GLN A 9 17.04 -25.89 -1.28
N GLY A 10 16.76 -24.72 -0.66
CA GLY A 10 15.45 -24.40 -0.05
C GLY A 10 15.21 -25.01 1.32
N LEU A 11 16.24 -25.49 2.00
CA LEU A 11 16.15 -26.06 3.36
C LEU A 11 16.30 -25.00 4.48
N GLN A 12 16.72 -23.76 4.12
CA GLN A 12 16.90 -22.68 5.08
C GLN A 12 15.54 -22.20 5.62
N LYS A 13 15.52 -21.75 6.87
CA LYS A 13 14.35 -21.13 7.47
C LYS A 13 13.86 -19.96 6.61
N GLY A 14 12.58 -19.96 6.26
CA GLY A 14 11.95 -18.96 5.41
C GLY A 14 11.94 -19.31 3.92
N GLY A 15 12.44 -20.50 3.55
CA GLY A 15 12.42 -20.99 2.17
C GLY A 15 13.38 -20.27 1.22
N LEU A 16 13.25 -20.55 -0.07
CA LEU A 16 14.07 -19.94 -1.12
C LEU A 16 13.24 -19.62 -2.36
N GLU A 17 13.15 -18.33 -2.69
CA GLU A 17 12.67 -17.86 -3.98
C GLU A 17 13.85 -17.80 -4.96
N PHE A 18 13.72 -18.39 -6.13
CA PHE A 18 14.75 -18.30 -7.17
C PHE A 18 14.12 -18.27 -8.56
N THR A 19 14.84 -17.65 -9.50
CA THR A 19 14.47 -17.64 -10.92
C THR A 19 15.35 -18.60 -11.66
N ASP A 20 14.74 -19.56 -12.34
CA ASP A 20 15.44 -20.49 -13.22
C ASP A 20 15.95 -19.74 -14.47
N PRO A 21 17.26 -19.70 -14.71
CA PRO A 21 17.84 -18.94 -15.82
C PRO A 21 17.46 -19.49 -17.21
N ASP A 22 17.13 -20.78 -17.30
CA ASP A 22 16.82 -21.44 -18.57
C ASP A 22 15.37 -21.19 -19.00
N THR A 23 14.44 -21.16 -18.05
CA THR A 23 12.99 -21.01 -18.32
C THR A 23 12.46 -19.64 -18.00
N GLY A 24 13.17 -18.85 -17.16
CA GLY A 24 12.70 -17.58 -16.60
C GLY A 24 11.61 -17.75 -15.53
N CYS A 25 11.22 -18.98 -15.23
CA CYS A 25 10.23 -19.30 -14.21
C CYS A 25 10.76 -18.95 -12.81
N ARG A 26 9.92 -18.31 -12.00
CA ARG A 26 10.22 -18.03 -10.61
C ARG A 26 9.56 -19.09 -9.74
N TYR A 27 10.35 -19.76 -8.92
CA TYR A 27 9.94 -20.86 -8.05
C TYR A 27 10.10 -20.49 -6.58
N TRP A 28 9.34 -21.18 -5.74
CA TRP A 28 9.52 -21.19 -4.30
C TRP A 28 9.85 -22.60 -3.82
N LEU A 29 10.97 -22.74 -3.10
CA LEU A 29 11.38 -23.98 -2.45
C LEU A 29 10.98 -23.92 -0.98
N ASP A 30 10.08 -24.84 -0.60
CA ASP A 30 9.46 -24.87 0.71
C ASP A 30 10.30 -25.65 1.72
N PRO A 31 10.80 -25.01 2.78
CA PRO A 31 11.59 -25.68 3.81
C PRO A 31 10.76 -26.69 4.60
N ASP A 32 9.46 -26.44 4.77
CA ASP A 32 8.56 -27.33 5.50
C ASP A 32 8.23 -28.61 4.68
N ASP A 33 8.43 -28.56 3.35
CA ASP A 33 8.38 -29.72 2.46
C ASP A 33 9.78 -30.13 1.97
N SER A 34 10.74 -30.06 2.88
CA SER A 34 12.11 -30.52 2.60
C SER A 34 12.74 -29.87 1.34
N GLY A 35 12.44 -28.61 1.03
CA GLY A 35 12.92 -27.90 -0.17
C GLY A 35 12.28 -28.36 -1.47
N ALA A 36 11.10 -28.98 -1.44
CA ALA A 36 10.29 -29.19 -2.63
C ALA A 36 9.77 -27.86 -3.15
N ARG A 37 9.60 -27.73 -4.47
CA ARG A 37 8.98 -26.54 -5.02
C ARG A 37 7.47 -26.53 -4.71
N ALA A 38 6.93 -25.34 -4.43
CA ALA A 38 5.51 -25.15 -4.30
C ALA A 38 4.81 -25.37 -5.65
N GLU A 39 3.73 -26.15 -5.68
CA GLU A 39 2.95 -26.45 -6.88
C GLU A 39 1.45 -26.33 -6.58
N ASN A 40 0.69 -25.75 -7.52
CA ASN A 40 -0.76 -25.61 -7.48
C ASN A 40 -1.31 -25.06 -6.14
N ARG A 41 -0.61 -24.09 -5.55
CA ARG A 41 -0.98 -23.51 -4.25
C ARG A 41 -0.49 -22.09 -4.06
N LYS A 42 -1.13 -21.42 -3.11
CA LYS A 42 -0.65 -20.12 -2.60
C LYS A 42 0.36 -20.31 -1.48
N VAL A 43 1.36 -19.44 -1.47
CA VAL A 43 2.37 -19.38 -0.41
C VAL A 43 2.51 -17.92 0.05
N GLN A 44 2.49 -17.70 1.37
CA GLN A 44 2.84 -16.42 1.96
C GLN A 44 4.36 -16.33 2.04
N LEU A 45 4.97 -15.52 1.18
CA LEU A 45 6.44 -15.39 1.10
C LEU A 45 6.97 -14.43 2.18
N ASP A 46 6.23 -13.36 2.43
CA ASP A 46 6.47 -12.37 3.49
C ASP A 46 5.15 -11.73 3.92
N GLU A 47 5.17 -10.71 4.80
CA GLU A 47 3.96 -10.09 5.37
C GLU A 47 3.00 -9.56 4.30
N ASP A 48 3.52 -9.11 3.15
CA ASP A 48 2.75 -8.43 2.10
C ASP A 48 2.58 -9.26 0.82
N ARG A 49 3.33 -10.37 0.64
CA ARG A 49 3.34 -11.15 -0.59
C ARG A 49 2.73 -12.54 -0.44
N LEU A 50 1.44 -12.65 -0.73
CA LEU A 50 0.78 -13.95 -1.00
C LEU A 50 0.88 -14.24 -2.49
N CYS A 51 1.69 -15.23 -2.89
CA CYS A 51 1.93 -15.61 -4.27
C CYS A 51 1.28 -16.96 -4.61
N TYR A 52 0.87 -17.15 -5.86
CA TYR A 52 0.38 -18.43 -6.35
C TYR A 52 1.43 -19.08 -7.27
N PHE A 53 1.62 -20.36 -7.08
CA PHE A 53 2.47 -21.21 -7.93
C PHE A 53 1.58 -22.19 -8.66
N ASP A 54 1.70 -22.23 -9.98
CA ASP A 54 0.88 -23.06 -10.86
C ASP A 54 1.19 -24.57 -10.73
N GLU A 55 0.60 -25.40 -11.57
CA GLU A 55 0.81 -26.84 -11.57
C GLU A 55 2.25 -27.24 -11.91
N ASN A 56 3.01 -26.36 -12.59
CA ASN A 56 4.42 -26.54 -12.89
C ASN A 56 5.33 -25.89 -11.83
N GLY A 57 4.76 -25.33 -10.78
CA GLY A 57 5.46 -24.60 -9.72
C GLY A 57 5.94 -23.23 -10.13
N CYS A 58 5.54 -22.70 -11.29
CA CYS A 58 5.90 -21.36 -11.74
C CYS A 58 5.03 -20.31 -11.04
N MET A 59 5.66 -19.24 -10.52
CA MET A 59 4.94 -18.14 -9.89
C MET A 59 4.05 -17.44 -10.91
N ALA A 60 2.79 -17.20 -10.54
CA ALA A 60 1.84 -16.49 -11.36
C ALA A 60 2.07 -14.97 -11.35
N PHE A 61 1.87 -14.34 -12.51
CA PHE A 61 1.89 -12.90 -12.73
C PHE A 61 0.70 -12.49 -13.60
N GLY A 62 0.17 -11.28 -13.42
CA GLY A 62 -0.99 -10.79 -14.17
C GLY A 62 -2.29 -11.51 -13.81
N GLU A 63 -3.24 -11.55 -14.76
CA GLU A 63 -4.48 -12.30 -14.59
C GLU A 63 -4.23 -13.81 -14.63
N CYS A 64 -4.71 -14.50 -13.60
CA CYS A 64 -4.58 -15.94 -13.47
C CYS A 64 -5.93 -16.58 -13.10
N LEU A 65 -6.31 -17.64 -13.83
CA LEU A 65 -7.44 -18.49 -13.47
C LEU A 65 -6.97 -19.59 -12.54
N GLU A 66 -7.38 -19.57 -11.29
CA GLU A 66 -7.06 -20.61 -10.32
C GLU A 66 -8.35 -21.09 -9.62
N HIS A 67 -8.50 -22.39 -9.43
CA HIS A 67 -9.60 -23.00 -8.66
C HIS A 67 -11.00 -22.41 -8.97
N GLY A 68 -11.26 -22.10 -10.26
CA GLY A 68 -12.54 -21.57 -10.73
C GLY A 68 -12.80 -20.10 -10.38
N GLY A 69 -11.77 -19.29 -10.21
CA GLY A 69 -11.85 -17.85 -10.05
C GLY A 69 -10.70 -17.12 -10.70
N TRP A 70 -10.95 -15.92 -11.18
CA TRP A 70 -9.91 -15.04 -11.68
C TRP A 70 -9.29 -14.26 -10.54
N TYR A 71 -7.96 -14.16 -10.55
CA TYR A 71 -7.12 -13.40 -9.62
C TYR A 71 -6.14 -12.55 -10.43
N TYR A 72 -5.54 -11.57 -9.78
CA TYR A 72 -4.45 -10.81 -10.35
C TYR A 72 -3.25 -10.82 -9.42
N TYR A 73 -2.11 -11.12 -9.99
CA TYR A 73 -0.82 -11.12 -9.31
C TYR A 73 0.04 -10.01 -9.89
N ASP A 74 0.64 -9.20 -9.02
CA ASP A 74 1.50 -8.10 -9.42
C ASP A 74 2.60 -8.58 -10.37
N GLU A 75 2.79 -7.87 -11.48
CA GLU A 75 3.65 -8.30 -12.58
C GLU A 75 5.15 -8.36 -12.26
N LYS A 76 5.57 -7.77 -11.13
CA LYS A 76 6.98 -7.79 -10.71
C LYS A 76 7.20 -8.63 -9.46
N THR A 77 6.30 -8.49 -8.47
CA THR A 77 6.45 -9.13 -7.18
C THR A 77 5.75 -10.48 -7.06
N GLY A 78 4.78 -10.76 -7.95
CA GLY A 78 3.89 -11.93 -7.86
C GLY A 78 2.89 -11.85 -6.71
N ALA A 79 2.80 -10.72 -6.01
CA ALA A 79 1.88 -10.54 -4.89
C ALA A 79 0.42 -10.50 -5.37
N GLN A 80 -0.47 -11.24 -4.70
CA GLN A 80 -1.90 -11.21 -4.98
C GLN A 80 -2.48 -9.81 -4.76
N CYS A 81 -3.09 -9.24 -5.79
CA CYS A 81 -3.75 -7.95 -5.71
C CYS A 81 -5.16 -8.07 -5.12
N ARG A 82 -5.57 -7.04 -4.39
CA ARG A 82 -6.92 -6.86 -3.84
C ARG A 82 -7.37 -5.42 -4.07
N GLY A 83 -8.68 -5.24 -4.20
CA GLY A 83 -9.26 -3.93 -4.47
C GLY A 83 -9.31 -3.59 -5.96
N PRO A 84 -9.42 -2.29 -6.29
CA PRO A 84 -9.47 -1.80 -7.67
C PRO A 84 -8.14 -2.05 -8.39
N VAL A 85 -8.22 -2.56 -9.62
CA VAL A 85 -7.07 -2.76 -10.52
C VAL A 85 -7.44 -2.28 -11.91
N VAL A 86 -6.53 -1.59 -12.58
CA VAL A 86 -6.59 -1.31 -14.01
C VAL A 86 -5.69 -2.32 -14.70
N LEU A 87 -6.29 -3.21 -15.48
CA LEU A 87 -5.58 -4.25 -16.22
C LEU A 87 -4.82 -3.68 -17.42
N PRO A 88 -3.82 -4.40 -17.97
CA PRO A 88 -3.08 -3.94 -19.14
C PRO A 88 -3.94 -3.65 -20.38
N ASP A 89 -5.09 -4.32 -20.52
CA ASP A 89 -6.08 -4.09 -21.59
C ASP A 89 -7.01 -2.89 -21.33
N GLY A 90 -6.81 -2.16 -20.21
CA GLY A 90 -7.58 -0.99 -19.81
C GLY A 90 -8.86 -1.30 -19.03
N ARG A 91 -9.22 -2.58 -18.81
CA ARG A 91 -10.37 -2.91 -17.96
C ARG A 91 -10.13 -2.46 -16.52
N GLN A 92 -11.12 -1.80 -15.96
CA GLN A 92 -11.20 -1.49 -14.53
C GLN A 92 -11.96 -2.62 -13.86
N VAL A 93 -11.29 -3.42 -13.04
CA VAL A 93 -11.84 -4.60 -12.36
C VAL A 93 -11.63 -4.48 -10.85
N PHE A 94 -12.36 -5.25 -10.08
CA PHE A 94 -12.22 -5.26 -8.63
C PHE A 94 -11.97 -6.68 -8.14
N TYR A 95 -10.89 -6.85 -7.40
CA TYR A 95 -10.58 -8.11 -6.72
C TYR A 95 -11.01 -8.02 -5.26
N SER A 96 -11.74 -9.02 -4.79
CA SER A 96 -12.30 -9.09 -3.44
C SER A 96 -11.26 -8.76 -2.38
N LEU A 97 -11.61 -7.86 -1.47
CA LEU A 97 -10.75 -7.46 -0.35
C LEU A 97 -10.46 -8.60 0.63
N THR A 98 -11.31 -9.65 0.63
CA THR A 98 -11.18 -10.79 1.54
C THR A 98 -10.38 -11.93 0.96
N ASN A 99 -10.65 -12.34 -0.29
CA ASN A 99 -10.04 -13.53 -0.87
C ASN A 99 -9.28 -13.29 -2.19
N GLY A 100 -9.32 -12.05 -2.73
CA GLY A 100 -8.64 -11.67 -3.96
C GLY A 100 -9.32 -12.16 -5.25
N LYS A 101 -10.50 -12.80 -5.20
CA LYS A 101 -11.25 -13.20 -6.40
C LYS A 101 -11.82 -11.97 -7.13
N MET A 102 -11.79 -11.98 -8.47
CA MET A 102 -12.46 -10.97 -9.29
C MET A 102 -13.96 -10.93 -8.99
N LEU A 103 -14.51 -9.73 -8.87
CA LEU A 103 -15.93 -9.52 -8.59
C LEU A 103 -16.72 -9.30 -9.88
N TYR A 104 -17.97 -9.78 -9.87
CA TYR A 104 -18.92 -9.71 -10.97
C TYR A 104 -20.28 -9.22 -10.49
N GLY A 105 -21.08 -8.66 -11.41
CA GLY A 105 -22.44 -8.22 -11.11
C GLY A 105 -22.48 -7.03 -10.16
N LYS A 106 -23.60 -6.86 -9.45
CA LYS A 106 -23.79 -5.79 -8.47
C LYS A 106 -23.14 -6.17 -7.15
N GLN A 107 -22.35 -5.25 -6.59
CA GLN A 107 -21.62 -5.43 -5.33
C GLN A 107 -21.81 -4.20 -4.44
N THR A 108 -21.85 -4.41 -3.13
CA THR A 108 -21.68 -3.32 -2.14
C THR A 108 -20.36 -3.55 -1.43
N ILE A 109 -19.41 -2.63 -1.60
CA ILE A 109 -18.05 -2.73 -1.10
C ILE A 109 -17.79 -1.52 -0.20
N CYS A 110 -17.47 -1.75 1.08
CA CYS A 110 -17.26 -0.68 2.05
C CYS A 110 -18.40 0.35 2.07
N GLY A 111 -19.67 -0.11 1.99
CA GLY A 111 -20.85 0.74 1.95
C GLY A 111 -21.15 1.40 0.60
N THR A 112 -20.25 1.26 -0.38
CA THR A 112 -20.39 1.86 -1.71
C THR A 112 -20.88 0.84 -2.74
N SER A 113 -21.81 1.25 -3.59
CA SER A 113 -22.39 0.39 -4.64
C SER A 113 -21.53 0.41 -5.91
N PHE A 114 -21.23 -0.77 -6.41
CA PHE A 114 -20.52 -1.01 -7.67
C PHE A 114 -21.30 -1.97 -8.55
N ALA A 115 -21.07 -1.90 -9.86
CA ALA A 115 -21.51 -2.96 -10.77
C ALA A 115 -20.38 -3.31 -11.74
N PHE A 116 -20.23 -4.61 -11.97
CA PHE A 116 -19.24 -5.18 -12.85
C PHE A 116 -19.89 -6.07 -13.91
N ASN A 117 -19.34 -6.10 -15.09
CA ASN A 117 -19.79 -6.99 -16.14
C ASN A 117 -19.72 -8.45 -15.67
N THR A 118 -20.76 -9.22 -15.92
CA THR A 118 -20.88 -10.60 -15.42
C THR A 118 -20.02 -11.62 -16.18
N VAL A 119 -19.42 -11.21 -17.31
CA VAL A 119 -18.57 -12.08 -18.13
C VAL A 119 -17.08 -11.80 -17.91
N ASN A 120 -16.69 -10.52 -17.99
CA ASN A 120 -15.26 -10.13 -17.98
C ASN A 120 -14.86 -9.28 -16.77
N GLY A 121 -15.79 -9.04 -15.79
CA GLY A 121 -15.51 -8.32 -14.56
C GLY A 121 -15.27 -6.81 -14.72
N SER A 122 -15.37 -6.23 -15.94
CA SER A 122 -15.13 -4.81 -16.14
C SER A 122 -16.16 -3.95 -15.40
N ARG A 123 -15.72 -2.84 -14.80
CA ARG A 123 -16.60 -1.89 -14.12
C ARG A 123 -17.63 -1.30 -15.09
N SER A 124 -18.88 -1.34 -14.72
CA SER A 124 -20.00 -0.71 -15.45
C SER A 124 -20.62 0.45 -14.68
N SER A 125 -20.51 0.48 -13.35
CA SER A 125 -20.88 1.63 -12.52
C SER A 125 -20.17 1.60 -11.16
N GLY A 126 -20.22 2.72 -10.44
CA GLY A 126 -19.57 2.93 -9.13
C GLY A 126 -18.69 4.18 -9.15
N PRO A 127 -17.97 4.48 -8.06
CA PRO A 127 -17.08 5.62 -7.98
C PRO A 127 -16.10 5.69 -9.14
N ASP A 128 -15.86 6.92 -9.59
CA ASP A 128 -14.86 7.26 -10.59
C ASP A 128 -14.10 8.52 -10.14
N GLY A 129 -12.93 8.77 -10.73
CA GLY A 129 -12.09 9.90 -10.30
C GLY A 129 -11.46 9.67 -8.94
N LEU A 130 -11.85 10.46 -7.95
CA LEU A 130 -11.28 10.47 -6.59
C LEU A 130 -12.21 9.79 -5.60
N PHE A 131 -11.72 8.81 -4.84
CA PHE A 131 -12.52 8.15 -3.80
C PHE A 131 -11.69 7.42 -2.76
N TRP A 132 -12.28 7.27 -1.56
CA TRP A 132 -11.73 6.45 -0.48
C TRP A 132 -12.34 5.05 -0.47
N LEU A 133 -11.52 4.06 -0.10
CA LEU A 133 -11.98 2.73 0.33
C LEU A 133 -11.35 2.40 1.66
N GLU A 134 -12.08 1.67 2.50
CA GLU A 134 -11.62 1.22 3.81
C GLU A 134 -11.65 -0.30 3.90
N TRP A 135 -10.52 -0.92 4.29
CA TRP A 135 -10.46 -2.33 4.63
C TRP A 135 -9.33 -2.60 5.61
N GLY A 136 -9.52 -3.63 6.45
CA GLY A 136 -8.53 -3.98 7.48
C GLY A 136 -8.25 -2.85 8.48
N GLY A 137 -9.24 -1.98 8.74
CA GLY A 137 -9.11 -0.84 9.64
C GLY A 137 -8.23 0.30 9.09
N LYS A 138 -7.91 0.28 7.79
CA LYS A 138 -7.11 1.31 7.11
C LYS A 138 -7.88 1.90 5.95
N ARG A 139 -7.64 3.20 5.66
CA ARG A 139 -8.23 3.93 4.53
C ARG A 139 -7.20 4.11 3.42
N TYR A 140 -7.66 3.96 2.18
CA TYR A 140 -6.84 4.03 0.97
C TYR A 140 -7.48 4.97 -0.04
N TRP A 141 -6.68 5.84 -0.65
CA TRP A 141 -7.11 6.80 -1.66
C TRP A 141 -6.88 6.27 -3.07
N PHE A 142 -7.87 6.47 -3.93
CA PHE A 142 -7.81 6.09 -5.33
C PHE A 142 -8.04 7.32 -6.21
N GLU A 143 -7.23 7.43 -7.26
CA GLU A 143 -7.36 8.39 -8.35
C GLU A 143 -7.46 7.61 -9.66
N SER A 144 -8.55 7.81 -10.41
CA SER A 144 -8.80 7.09 -11.66
C SER A 144 -8.58 5.57 -11.53
N TRP A 145 -9.14 4.97 -10.47
CA TRP A 145 -9.07 3.54 -10.15
C TRP A 145 -7.69 3.01 -9.71
N LYS A 146 -6.70 3.89 -9.58
CA LYS A 146 -5.35 3.53 -9.10
C LYS A 146 -5.14 3.94 -7.66
N ARG A 147 -4.69 3.01 -6.82
CA ARG A 147 -4.29 3.30 -5.44
C ARG A 147 -3.10 4.26 -5.43
N GLN A 148 -3.19 5.28 -4.61
CA GLN A 148 -2.15 6.28 -4.43
C GLN A 148 -1.29 5.99 -3.20
N GLY A 149 -0.12 6.63 -3.12
CA GLY A 149 0.79 6.53 -1.98
C GLY A 149 1.51 5.18 -1.84
N TYR A 150 1.38 4.28 -2.81
CA TYR A 150 2.03 2.98 -2.81
C TYR A 150 2.89 2.75 -4.05
N ASN A 151 4.16 2.45 -3.83
CA ASN A 151 5.09 2.03 -4.87
C ASN A 151 6.04 0.95 -4.32
N PRO A 152 5.74 -0.34 -4.52
CA PRO A 152 6.55 -1.43 -4.00
C PRO A 152 7.89 -1.61 -4.73
N TYR A 153 8.10 -0.85 -5.83
CA TYR A 153 9.28 -0.98 -6.69
C TYR A 153 10.37 0.04 -6.41
N ASP A 154 10.08 1.00 -5.54
CA ASP A 154 11.00 2.07 -5.16
C ASP A 154 11.12 2.15 -3.63
N SER A 155 12.21 1.62 -3.10
CA SER A 155 12.49 1.61 -1.66
C SER A 155 12.74 3.00 -1.07
N SER A 156 13.01 4.00 -1.92
CA SER A 156 13.15 5.39 -1.51
C SER A 156 11.82 6.14 -1.41
N TYR A 157 10.78 5.65 -2.10
CA TYR A 157 9.45 6.25 -2.07
C TYR A 157 8.83 6.13 -0.68
N ARG A 158 8.49 7.24 -0.05
CA ARG A 158 7.95 7.29 1.32
C ARG A 158 6.43 7.36 1.38
N GLY A 159 5.80 7.88 0.34
CA GLY A 159 4.36 8.07 0.27
C GLY A 159 3.97 9.28 -0.58
N LYS A 160 2.71 9.66 -0.49
CA LYS A 160 2.13 10.76 -1.25
C LYS A 160 1.24 11.63 -0.37
N GLU A 161 1.45 12.94 -0.40
CA GLU A 161 0.50 13.89 0.13
C GLU A 161 -0.63 14.11 -0.87
N ILE A 162 -1.87 14.12 -0.40
CA ILE A 162 -3.06 14.39 -1.22
C ILE A 162 -3.98 15.40 -0.51
N TYR A 163 -4.73 16.14 -1.30
CA TYR A 163 -5.83 16.97 -0.82
C TYR A 163 -7.16 16.34 -1.21
N ASP A 164 -8.03 16.16 -0.23
CA ASP A 164 -9.40 15.70 -0.47
C ASP A 164 -10.37 16.89 -0.38
N PRO A 165 -10.94 17.34 -1.51
CA PRO A 165 -11.85 18.47 -1.53
C PRO A 165 -13.18 18.19 -0.81
N ALA A 166 -13.55 16.92 -0.60
CA ALA A 166 -14.79 16.57 0.10
C ALA A 166 -14.70 16.81 1.61
N SER A 167 -13.52 16.64 2.20
CA SER A 167 -13.24 16.89 3.61
C SER A 167 -12.51 18.22 3.86
N ASP A 168 -12.10 18.94 2.79
CA ASP A 168 -11.25 20.11 2.84
C ASP A 168 -9.98 19.90 3.68
N ALA A 169 -9.33 18.75 3.49
CA ALA A 169 -8.17 18.35 4.29
C ALA A 169 -7.06 17.72 3.47
N TRP A 170 -5.84 17.88 3.98
CA TRP A 170 -4.64 17.22 3.46
C TRP A 170 -4.37 15.95 4.23
N TYR A 171 -3.94 14.90 3.51
CA TYR A 171 -3.64 13.57 4.03
C TYR A 171 -2.28 13.09 3.53
N TRP A 172 -1.67 12.19 4.29
CA TRP A 172 -0.49 11.45 3.86
C TRP A 172 -0.85 9.98 3.62
N LEU A 173 -0.47 9.47 2.47
CA LEU A 173 -0.62 8.07 2.08
C LEU A 173 0.75 7.40 2.22
N ASP A 174 0.88 6.53 3.21
CA ASP A 174 2.17 5.99 3.66
C ASP A 174 2.57 4.75 2.86
N ASN A 175 3.68 4.81 2.13
CA ASN A 175 4.18 3.66 1.36
C ASN A 175 4.54 2.46 2.23
N ILE A 176 5.09 2.68 3.44
CA ILE A 176 5.44 1.60 4.38
C ILE A 176 4.19 0.83 4.82
N GLN A 177 3.03 1.49 4.78
CA GLN A 177 1.73 0.88 5.06
C GLN A 177 0.91 0.58 3.80
N ASN A 178 1.59 0.30 2.68
CA ASN A 178 0.97 -0.04 1.39
C ASN A 178 0.03 1.05 0.86
N GLY A 179 0.36 2.33 1.08
CA GLY A 179 -0.45 3.48 0.67
C GLY A 179 -1.66 3.75 1.57
N ALA A 180 -1.68 3.22 2.78
CA ALA A 180 -2.71 3.55 3.75
C ALA A 180 -2.57 5.00 4.25
N MET A 181 -3.69 5.63 4.57
CA MET A 181 -3.73 6.94 5.20
C MET A 181 -3.00 6.91 6.56
N ALA A 182 -2.06 7.83 6.74
CA ALA A 182 -1.42 8.05 8.04
C ALA A 182 -2.41 8.72 9.00
N ALA A 183 -2.46 8.25 10.24
CA ALA A 183 -3.24 8.85 11.32
C ALA A 183 -2.44 8.78 12.63
N SER A 184 -2.61 9.76 13.51
CA SER A 184 -1.90 9.92 14.79
C SER A 184 -0.38 9.77 14.61
N LYS A 185 0.20 10.45 13.60
CA LYS A 185 1.58 10.22 13.17
C LYS A 185 2.26 11.49 12.68
N ASP A 186 3.53 11.65 13.06
CA ASP A 186 4.43 12.63 12.45
C ASP A 186 5.14 12.00 11.25
N VAL A 187 5.19 12.72 10.15
CA VAL A 187 5.79 12.29 8.88
C VAL A 187 6.84 13.30 8.45
N TYR A 188 8.03 12.83 8.08
CA TYR A 188 9.02 13.66 7.41
C TYR A 188 8.78 13.63 5.89
N GLN A 189 8.56 14.80 5.33
CA GLN A 189 8.41 15.00 3.88
C GLN A 189 9.68 15.65 3.35
N GLU A 190 10.29 15.04 2.34
CA GLU A 190 11.54 15.53 1.73
C GLU A 190 11.31 16.70 0.77
N SER A 191 10.06 16.93 0.33
CA SER A 191 9.70 18.06 -0.52
C SER A 191 9.97 19.42 0.16
N ASP A 192 10.24 20.43 -0.63
CA ASP A 192 10.41 21.83 -0.21
C ASP A 192 11.48 22.04 0.88
N GLY A 193 12.60 21.31 0.78
CA GLY A 193 13.72 21.41 1.71
C GLY A 193 13.61 20.57 2.97
N GLY A 194 12.59 19.74 3.04
CA GLY A 194 12.33 18.82 4.14
C GLY A 194 11.56 19.47 5.30
N LYS A 195 10.44 18.84 5.66
CA LYS A 195 9.60 19.30 6.78
C LYS A 195 9.01 18.13 7.55
N TRP A 196 8.81 18.30 8.86
CA TRP A 196 7.97 17.43 9.66
C TRP A 196 6.54 17.94 9.64
N VAL A 197 5.59 17.04 9.40
CA VAL A 197 4.14 17.32 9.36
C VAL A 197 3.44 16.32 10.26
N ARG A 198 2.45 16.77 11.02
CA ARG A 198 1.61 15.91 11.88
C ARG A 198 0.27 15.65 11.21
N TYR A 199 -0.17 14.40 11.29
CA TYR A 199 -1.53 13.98 10.92
C TYR A 199 -2.27 13.55 12.18
N ASP A 200 -3.49 14.08 12.38
CA ASP A 200 -4.32 13.79 13.55
C ASP A 200 -4.91 12.36 13.52
N GLU A 201 -5.77 12.04 14.44
CA GLU A 201 -6.44 10.73 14.54
C GLU A 201 -7.36 10.43 13.33
N ASN A 202 -7.84 11.45 12.64
CA ASN A 202 -8.65 11.36 11.43
C ASN A 202 -7.80 11.37 10.16
N GLY A 203 -6.49 11.51 10.28
CA GLY A 203 -5.52 11.63 9.21
C GLY A 203 -5.43 13.02 8.59
N HIS A 204 -6.07 14.03 9.17
CA HIS A 204 -5.97 15.41 8.68
C HIS A 204 -4.62 16.03 9.06
N MET A 205 -4.03 16.76 8.12
CA MET A 205 -2.83 17.57 8.42
C MET A 205 -3.15 18.59 9.49
N VAL A 206 -2.37 18.56 10.58
CA VAL A 206 -2.45 19.53 11.67
C VAL A 206 -1.85 20.86 11.24
N LYS A 207 -2.54 21.97 11.58
CA LYS A 207 -2.11 23.35 11.32
C LYS A 207 -2.36 24.21 12.55
N GLY A 208 -1.49 25.18 12.77
CA GLY A 208 -1.55 26.04 13.95
C GLY A 208 -1.04 25.36 15.22
N TRP A 209 -1.57 25.80 16.34
CA TRP A 209 -1.19 25.27 17.65
C TRP A 209 -1.79 23.89 17.90
N ASP A 210 -0.98 22.99 18.44
CA ASP A 210 -1.36 21.63 18.84
C ASP A 210 -0.75 21.33 20.20
N VAL A 211 -1.54 20.73 21.10
CA VAL A 211 -1.12 20.37 22.45
C VAL A 211 -1.42 18.90 22.69
N ASN A 212 -0.41 18.15 23.10
CA ASN A 212 -0.55 16.75 23.48
C ASN A 212 0.25 16.45 24.76
N GLU A 213 0.32 15.20 25.16
CA GLU A 213 1.04 14.73 26.36
C GLU A 213 2.55 15.05 26.35
N ASN A 214 3.14 15.24 25.15
CA ASN A 214 4.57 15.54 24.99
C ASN A 214 4.88 17.04 24.97
N GLY A 215 3.87 17.91 24.91
CA GLY A 215 4.01 19.36 24.97
C GLY A 215 3.17 20.13 23.98
N THR A 216 3.53 21.39 23.80
CA THR A 216 2.90 22.33 22.87
C THR A 216 3.74 22.45 21.60
N TYR A 217 3.08 22.41 20.45
CA TYR A 217 3.68 22.48 19.11
C TYR A 217 3.01 23.59 18.31
N TYR A 218 3.67 24.04 17.27
CA TYR A 218 3.07 24.88 16.25
C TYR A 218 3.38 24.34 14.86
N PHE A 219 2.37 24.29 14.02
CA PHE A 219 2.47 23.88 12.63
C PHE A 219 2.07 25.05 11.73
N ASP A 220 2.88 25.32 10.71
CA ASP A 220 2.63 26.39 9.76
C ASP A 220 1.22 26.30 9.15
N GLN A 221 0.51 27.43 9.11
CA GLN A 221 -0.90 27.47 8.68
C GLN A 221 -1.11 27.10 7.21
N ILE A 222 -0.08 27.24 6.39
CA ILE A 222 -0.14 26.96 4.94
C ILE A 222 0.41 25.58 4.66
N THR A 223 1.63 25.32 5.10
CA THR A 223 2.41 24.13 4.70
C THR A 223 2.29 22.96 5.67
N GLY A 224 1.74 23.18 6.88
CA GLY A 224 1.72 22.19 7.96
C GLY A 224 3.11 21.86 8.53
N ALA A 225 4.15 22.65 8.20
CA ALA A 225 5.50 22.41 8.68
C ALA A 225 5.59 22.64 10.20
N MET A 226 6.12 21.67 10.94
CA MET A 226 6.38 21.77 12.38
C MET A 226 7.43 22.85 12.65
N ALA A 227 7.12 23.79 13.52
CA ALA A 227 8.05 24.83 13.94
C ALA A 227 9.21 24.23 14.72
N LYS A 228 10.43 24.71 14.43
CA LYS A 228 11.68 24.35 15.10
C LYS A 228 12.56 25.58 15.24
N GLY A 229 13.22 25.73 16.41
CA GLY A 229 14.02 26.92 16.71
C GLY A 229 13.14 28.14 16.99
N ALA A 230 13.62 29.33 16.64
CA ALA A 230 12.91 30.59 16.88
C ALA A 230 11.88 30.85 15.77
N LEU A 231 10.67 31.25 16.18
CA LEU A 231 9.57 31.60 15.25
C LEU A 231 8.89 32.86 15.76
N LEU A 232 8.65 33.83 14.87
CA LEU A 232 7.88 35.05 15.15
C LEU A 232 6.45 34.84 14.65
N LEU A 233 5.46 34.93 15.58
CA LEU A 233 4.03 34.86 15.26
C LEU A 233 3.34 36.04 15.89
N ASP A 234 2.60 36.83 15.12
CA ASP A 234 1.84 37.99 15.57
C ASP A 234 2.67 38.94 16.49
N ASP A 235 3.90 39.22 16.06
CA ASP A 235 4.89 40.04 16.77
C ASP A 235 5.38 39.47 18.12
N VAL A 236 5.05 38.20 18.41
CA VAL A 236 5.55 37.46 19.59
C VAL A 236 6.57 36.42 19.15
N GLN A 237 7.73 36.43 19.78
CA GLN A 237 8.77 35.44 19.51
C GLN A 237 8.58 34.21 20.40
N TYR A 238 8.49 33.04 19.76
CA TYR A 238 8.42 31.74 20.39
C TYR A 238 9.71 30.93 20.11
N GLY A 239 10.10 30.07 21.06
CA GLY A 239 11.18 29.12 20.91
C GLY A 239 10.62 27.71 20.84
N PHE A 240 11.15 26.91 19.93
CA PHE A 240 10.81 25.49 19.80
C PHE A 240 12.08 24.64 19.82
N ASP A 241 12.00 23.46 20.44
CA ASP A 241 13.12 22.49 20.41
C ASP A 241 13.51 22.19 18.95
N PRO A 242 14.80 22.30 18.58
CA PRO A 242 15.24 22.12 17.20
C PRO A 242 15.12 20.67 16.68
N ILE A 243 14.98 19.70 17.60
CA ILE A 243 14.83 18.27 17.26
C ILE A 243 13.37 17.83 17.37
N MET A 244 12.78 18.04 18.54
CA MET A 244 11.44 17.53 18.86
C MET A 244 10.30 18.46 18.41
N GLY A 245 10.58 19.77 18.24
CA GLY A 245 9.58 20.77 17.86
C GLY A 245 8.65 21.19 19.02
N THR A 246 8.90 20.77 20.25
CA THR A 246 8.13 21.22 21.43
C THR A 246 8.46 22.67 21.77
N MET A 247 7.46 23.46 22.15
CA MET A 247 7.66 24.83 22.63
C MET A 247 8.53 24.82 23.89
N LEU A 248 9.52 25.71 23.91
CA LEU A 248 10.39 25.97 25.07
C LEU A 248 9.72 26.99 25.97
N ASP A 249 9.95 26.90 27.30
CA ASP A 249 9.47 27.85 28.32
C ASP A 249 10.08 29.24 28.14
#